data_5322175a69ef775b835614cb2110c293
#
_entry.id   5322175a69ef775b835614cb2110c293
#
_cell.length_a   1.000
_cell.length_b   1.000
_cell.length_c   1.000
_cell.angle_alpha   90.00
_cell.angle_beta   90.00
_cell.angle_gamma   90.00
#
_symmetry.space_group_name_H-M   'P 1'
#
loop_
_entity.id
_entity.type
_entity.pdbx_description
1 polymer ?
#
loop_
_entity_poly.entity_id
_entity_poly.type
_entity_poly.pdbx_seq_one_letter_code
_entity_poly.pdbx_strand_id
1 'polypeptide(L)'
;MGNKLNLGLVFGGQSGEHEVSCVSAYNVLKVIDSEKYQVTTIGITKKGKWYLYAGDYEKIKDGSWEEDIMHLTGDFSFFADPIFSNIDVFFPVLHGPMGEDGTIQGVFEMLNKPYVGCGVLSSAVGMDKVFSKVMFESVGIPTGKYFYFRENDWQKDKENLADQAEKALGYPIFVKPANMGSSVGISKAHDRQELLESVELALVFDRKIILEAFVKGREIECAVLEEDGQVKASIPGEVIPSKEFYDYEAKYSDQEDSKVVIPAQIDEKAMAQIRDYAVKAFEAIEGSSLSRVDFFLTDSGDIFINEVNTLPGFTNISMYPKMWEATGIEYKDLVERIIESAKRKRVTVQL
;
A
#
# COMPACT_ATOMS: atom_id res chain seq x y z
N MET A 1 10.11 36.85 2.85
CA MET A 1 9.68 35.61 2.17
C MET A 1 10.21 34.48 3.03
N GLY A 2 9.34 33.65 3.59
CA GLY A 2 9.77 32.45 4.33
C GLY A 2 10.51 31.52 3.38
N ASN A 3 11.52 30.78 3.87
CA ASN A 3 12.18 29.74 3.08
C ASN A 3 11.14 28.69 2.73
N LYS A 4 11.04 28.31 1.44
CA LYS A 4 10.24 27.18 1.01
C LYS A 4 10.82 25.90 1.63
N LEU A 5 9.94 24.94 1.94
CA LEU A 5 10.35 23.62 2.41
C LEU A 5 10.81 22.79 1.20
N ASN A 6 11.98 22.14 1.31
CA ASN A 6 12.51 21.27 0.27
C ASN A 6 11.90 19.87 0.40
N LEU A 7 11.02 19.52 -0.54
CA LEU A 7 10.31 18.24 -0.57
C LEU A 7 10.97 17.31 -1.58
N GLY A 8 11.44 16.14 -1.13
CA GLY A 8 11.96 15.09 -2.00
C GLY A 8 10.84 14.11 -2.38
N LEU A 9 10.28 14.23 -3.59
CA LEU A 9 9.26 13.32 -4.08
C LEU A 9 9.92 12.15 -4.81
N VAL A 10 9.74 10.92 -4.26
CA VAL A 10 10.35 9.70 -4.78
C VAL A 10 9.29 8.87 -5.51
N PHE A 11 9.57 8.45 -6.75
CA PHE A 11 8.61 7.75 -7.60
C PHE A 11 9.27 6.67 -8.47
N GLY A 12 8.45 5.84 -9.11
CA GLY A 12 8.87 4.71 -9.94
C GLY A 12 9.07 3.44 -9.13
N GLY A 13 10.27 2.89 -9.10
CA GLY A 13 10.62 1.68 -8.33
C GLY A 13 10.71 0.42 -9.16
N GLN A 14 11.24 -0.65 -8.55
CA GLN A 14 11.45 -1.96 -9.20
C GLN A 14 10.23 -2.89 -9.09
N SER A 15 9.14 -2.43 -8.48
CA SER A 15 7.92 -3.24 -8.35
C SER A 15 7.11 -3.30 -9.63
N GLY A 16 6.17 -4.24 -9.70
CA GLY A 16 5.18 -4.30 -10.78
C GLY A 16 4.25 -3.09 -10.85
N GLU A 17 4.25 -2.23 -9.83
CA GLU A 17 3.42 -1.03 -9.72
C GLU A 17 4.16 0.26 -10.12
N HIS A 18 5.26 0.15 -10.86
CA HIS A 18 6.08 1.28 -11.31
C HIS A 18 5.25 2.37 -12.01
N GLU A 19 4.40 1.99 -12.95
CA GLU A 19 3.55 2.91 -13.71
C GLU A 19 2.52 3.60 -12.81
N VAL A 20 1.95 2.86 -11.87
CA VAL A 20 0.99 3.42 -10.89
C VAL A 20 1.68 4.46 -10.01
N SER A 21 2.92 4.19 -9.60
CA SER A 21 3.76 5.14 -8.87
C SER A 21 4.00 6.42 -9.69
N CYS A 22 4.34 6.31 -10.97
CA CYS A 22 4.55 7.45 -11.86
C CYS A 22 3.28 8.30 -12.00
N VAL A 23 2.12 7.69 -12.23
CA VAL A 23 0.83 8.41 -12.31
C VAL A 23 0.47 9.05 -10.97
N SER A 24 0.67 8.37 -9.86
CA SER A 24 0.44 8.91 -8.51
C SER A 24 1.32 10.13 -8.24
N ALA A 25 2.62 10.04 -8.55
CA ALA A 25 3.56 11.13 -8.39
C ALA A 25 3.17 12.37 -9.22
N TYR A 26 2.79 12.16 -10.47
CA TYR A 26 2.27 13.23 -11.32
C TYR A 26 1.06 13.94 -10.69
N ASN A 27 0.09 13.19 -10.17
CA ASN A 27 -1.10 13.80 -9.56
C ASN A 27 -0.75 14.58 -8.28
N VAL A 28 0.16 14.07 -7.46
CA VAL A 28 0.67 14.78 -6.28
C VAL A 28 1.38 16.06 -6.69
N LEU A 29 2.27 16.03 -7.70
CA LEU A 29 2.99 17.19 -8.20
C LEU A 29 2.07 18.30 -8.72
N LYS A 30 0.92 17.96 -9.30
CA LYS A 30 -0.06 18.92 -9.81
C LYS A 30 -0.74 19.76 -8.73
N VAL A 31 -0.82 19.26 -7.51
CA VAL A 31 -1.55 19.92 -6.40
C VAL A 31 -0.64 20.51 -5.33
N ILE A 32 0.64 20.17 -5.33
CA ILE A 32 1.62 20.75 -4.40
C ILE A 32 1.70 22.26 -4.59
N ASP A 33 1.63 23.00 -3.49
CA ASP A 33 1.73 24.45 -3.49
C ASP A 33 3.18 24.91 -3.70
N SER A 34 3.49 25.38 -4.90
CA SER A 34 4.82 25.87 -5.27
C SER A 34 5.27 27.10 -4.48
N GLU A 35 4.38 27.82 -3.79
CA GLU A 35 4.76 28.91 -2.91
C GLU A 35 5.29 28.43 -1.57
N LYS A 36 4.86 27.26 -1.12
CA LYS A 36 5.26 26.63 0.16
C LYS A 36 6.41 25.64 0.00
N TYR A 37 6.45 24.91 -1.13
CA TYR A 37 7.36 23.79 -1.35
C TYR A 37 8.27 24.02 -2.56
N GLN A 38 9.54 23.65 -2.40
CA GLN A 38 10.47 23.43 -3.51
C GLN A 38 10.62 21.91 -3.69
N VAL A 39 10.11 21.38 -4.80
CA VAL A 39 10.09 19.93 -5.04
C VAL A 39 11.35 19.49 -5.78
N THR A 40 12.00 18.47 -5.24
CA THR A 40 13.04 17.70 -5.91
C THR A 40 12.45 16.36 -6.29
N THR A 41 12.31 16.06 -7.58
CA THR A 41 11.78 14.80 -8.09
C THR A 41 12.89 13.78 -8.25
N ILE A 42 12.71 12.60 -7.63
CA ILE A 42 13.68 11.52 -7.56
C ILE A 42 13.02 10.29 -8.17
N GLY A 43 13.45 9.91 -9.37
CA GLY A 43 12.93 8.76 -10.09
C GLY A 43 13.79 7.51 -9.85
N ILE A 44 13.13 6.39 -9.59
CA ILE A 44 13.75 5.06 -9.53
C ILE A 44 13.28 4.28 -10.74
N THR A 45 14.21 3.88 -11.62
CA THR A 45 13.88 3.10 -12.81
C THR A 45 13.43 1.68 -12.45
N LYS A 46 12.81 0.99 -13.41
CA LYS A 46 12.49 -0.45 -13.29
C LYS A 46 13.71 -1.33 -13.04
N LYS A 47 14.93 -0.84 -13.36
CA LYS A 47 16.21 -1.52 -13.09
C LYS A 47 16.84 -1.13 -11.76
N GLY A 48 16.14 -0.30 -10.94
CA GLY A 48 16.62 0.14 -9.63
C GLY A 48 17.67 1.25 -9.67
N LYS A 49 17.86 1.93 -10.79
CA LYS A 49 18.72 3.10 -10.84
C LYS A 49 17.99 4.35 -10.41
N TRP A 50 18.67 5.21 -9.68
CA TRP A 50 18.12 6.42 -9.12
C TRP A 50 18.61 7.64 -9.86
N TYR A 51 17.69 8.54 -10.19
CA TYR A 51 17.98 9.78 -10.89
C TYR A 51 17.21 10.94 -10.29
N LEU A 52 17.84 12.12 -10.27
CA LEU A 52 17.10 13.36 -10.20
C LEU A 52 16.51 13.64 -11.57
N TYR A 53 15.25 13.97 -11.61
CA TYR A 53 14.56 14.31 -12.83
C TYR A 53 14.07 15.75 -12.79
N ALA A 54 14.55 16.61 -13.71
CA ALA A 54 14.21 18.03 -13.77
C ALA A 54 13.42 18.40 -15.05
N GLY A 55 12.78 17.40 -15.67
CA GLY A 55 12.01 17.58 -16.90
C GLY A 55 10.53 17.81 -16.69
N ASP A 56 9.75 17.64 -17.75
CA ASP A 56 8.31 17.81 -17.75
C ASP A 56 7.62 16.69 -16.96
N TYR A 57 6.72 17.06 -16.05
CA TYR A 57 5.97 16.09 -15.23
C TYR A 57 5.03 15.19 -16.06
N GLU A 58 4.59 15.62 -17.26
CA GLU A 58 3.81 14.74 -18.15
C GLU A 58 4.61 13.49 -18.55
N LYS A 59 5.95 13.60 -18.68
CA LYS A 59 6.82 12.47 -18.92
C LYS A 59 6.95 11.50 -17.72
N ILE A 60 6.76 12.00 -16.50
CA ILE A 60 6.65 11.12 -15.33
C ILE A 60 5.38 10.27 -15.48
N LYS A 61 4.26 10.90 -15.82
CA LYS A 61 2.95 10.26 -15.95
C LYS A 61 2.93 9.10 -16.95
N ASP A 62 3.55 9.30 -18.12
CA ASP A 62 3.55 8.31 -19.21
C ASP A 62 4.76 7.35 -19.17
N GLY A 63 5.66 7.51 -18.19
CA GLY A 63 6.85 6.68 -18.00
C GLY A 63 8.04 7.05 -18.89
N SER A 64 7.90 8.00 -19.84
CA SER A 64 8.98 8.39 -20.75
C SER A 64 10.10 9.22 -20.11
N TRP A 65 9.97 9.55 -18.81
CA TRP A 65 11.01 10.23 -18.04
C TRP A 65 12.35 9.45 -18.00
N GLU A 66 12.31 8.13 -18.04
CA GLU A 66 13.53 7.29 -18.08
C GLU A 66 14.36 7.49 -19.36
N GLU A 67 13.73 7.93 -20.44
CA GLU A 67 14.35 8.19 -21.74
C GLU A 67 14.77 9.65 -21.92
N ASP A 68 14.35 10.53 -21.03
CA ASP A 68 14.61 11.97 -21.07
C ASP A 68 16.00 12.36 -20.52
N ILE A 69 17.04 11.82 -21.16
CA ILE A 69 18.45 11.88 -20.73
C ILE A 69 18.92 13.31 -20.42
N MET A 70 18.39 14.31 -21.13
CA MET A 70 18.78 15.73 -20.95
C MET A 70 18.36 16.30 -19.58
N HIS A 71 17.36 15.69 -18.93
CA HIS A 71 16.81 16.15 -17.66
C HIS A 71 17.07 15.16 -16.53
N LEU A 72 17.81 14.07 -16.82
CA LEU A 72 18.27 13.13 -15.79
C LEU A 72 19.63 13.56 -15.28
N THR A 73 19.77 13.64 -13.97
CA THR A 73 21.05 13.85 -13.30
C THR A 73 21.32 12.71 -12.33
N GLY A 74 22.48 12.12 -12.44
CA GLY A 74 23.00 11.25 -11.42
C GLY A 74 23.08 9.80 -11.79
N ASP A 75 23.77 9.03 -11.24
CA ASP A 75 23.91 7.76 -10.64
C ASP A 75 24.52 8.08 -9.27
N PHE A 76 23.68 8.39 -8.26
CA PHE A 76 24.18 8.94 -7.02
C PHE A 76 24.08 7.96 -5.86
N SER A 77 24.97 8.13 -4.90
CA SER A 77 24.93 7.42 -3.65
C SER A 77 24.09 8.20 -2.63
N PHE A 78 23.05 7.61 -2.09
CA PHE A 78 22.20 8.19 -1.06
C PHE A 78 22.96 8.82 0.11
N PHE A 79 24.07 8.22 0.50
CA PHE A 79 24.83 8.66 1.68
C PHE A 79 25.92 9.68 1.37
N ALA A 80 26.23 9.92 0.10
CA ALA A 80 27.34 10.77 -0.31
C ALA A 80 26.93 12.04 -1.05
N ASP A 81 25.71 12.10 -1.59
CA ASP A 81 25.27 13.24 -2.38
C ASP A 81 24.67 14.35 -1.49
N PRO A 82 25.21 15.59 -1.57
CA PRO A 82 24.69 16.72 -0.78
C PRO A 82 23.23 17.05 -0.98
N ILE A 83 22.61 16.59 -2.08
CA ILE A 83 21.19 16.91 -2.36
C ILE A 83 20.26 16.34 -1.31
N PHE A 84 20.58 15.15 -0.78
CA PHE A 84 19.75 14.52 0.26
C PHE A 84 19.82 15.26 1.60
N SER A 85 20.95 15.93 1.88
CA SER A 85 21.09 16.77 3.06
C SER A 85 20.18 18.00 3.00
N ASN A 86 19.87 18.50 1.80
CA ASN A 86 19.04 19.70 1.58
C ASN A 86 17.54 19.38 1.55
N ILE A 87 17.14 18.13 1.49
CA ILE A 87 15.72 17.75 1.57
C ILE A 87 15.27 17.81 3.02
N ASP A 88 14.16 18.49 3.26
CA ASP A 88 13.57 18.63 4.60
C ASP A 88 12.61 17.49 4.92
N VAL A 89 11.82 17.03 3.93
CA VAL A 89 10.85 15.91 4.05
C VAL A 89 10.86 15.09 2.77
N PHE A 90 10.86 13.76 2.89
CA PHE A 90 10.62 12.87 1.75
C PHE A 90 9.15 12.51 1.61
N PHE A 91 8.70 12.45 0.37
CA PHE A 91 7.39 11.91 0.01
C PHE A 91 7.59 10.74 -0.96
N PRO A 92 7.72 9.49 -0.43
CA PRO A 92 7.70 8.33 -1.29
C PRO A 92 6.30 8.13 -1.86
N VAL A 93 6.21 8.02 -3.17
CA VAL A 93 5.00 7.63 -3.90
C VAL A 93 5.33 6.34 -4.62
N LEU A 94 5.71 5.33 -3.82
CA LEU A 94 6.16 4.02 -4.26
C LEU A 94 5.14 2.97 -3.83
N HIS A 95 4.80 2.04 -4.70
CA HIS A 95 3.83 0.99 -4.39
C HIS A 95 4.48 -0.40 -4.47
N GLY A 96 3.98 -1.33 -3.64
CA GLY A 96 4.46 -2.70 -3.57
C GLY A 96 5.83 -2.87 -2.90
N PRO A 97 6.54 -3.96 -3.22
CA PRO A 97 7.85 -4.26 -2.63
C PRO A 97 8.86 -3.12 -2.78
N MET A 98 9.71 -2.94 -1.77
CA MET A 98 10.68 -1.85 -1.56
C MET A 98 10.05 -0.47 -1.27
N GLY A 99 8.77 -0.26 -1.59
CA GLY A 99 8.03 0.97 -1.29
C GLY A 99 7.21 0.87 0.00
N GLU A 100 6.54 -0.27 0.22
CA GLU A 100 5.59 -0.47 1.32
C GLU A 100 6.05 -1.49 2.38
N ASP A 101 7.27 -2.03 2.29
CA ASP A 101 7.78 -3.12 3.12
C ASP A 101 8.80 -2.70 4.19
N GLY A 102 9.02 -1.41 4.38
CA GLY A 102 10.01 -0.87 5.32
C GLY A 102 11.37 -0.59 4.69
N THR A 103 11.63 -1.02 3.45
CA THR A 103 12.95 -0.87 2.81
C THR A 103 13.29 0.59 2.56
N ILE A 104 12.45 1.33 1.85
CA ILE A 104 12.69 2.76 1.59
C ILE A 104 12.61 3.60 2.87
N GLN A 105 11.71 3.22 3.79
CA GLN A 105 11.58 3.86 5.09
C GLN A 105 12.88 3.74 5.89
N GLY A 106 13.54 2.58 5.85
CA GLY A 106 14.85 2.37 6.45
C GLY A 106 15.93 3.27 5.89
N VAL A 107 15.90 3.60 4.60
CA VAL A 107 16.81 4.58 3.99
C VAL A 107 16.58 5.97 4.58
N PHE A 108 15.34 6.42 4.71
CA PHE A 108 15.04 7.73 5.27
C PHE A 108 15.40 7.84 6.76
N GLU A 109 15.18 6.77 7.54
CA GLU A 109 15.63 6.68 8.94
C GLU A 109 17.16 6.81 9.03
N MET A 110 17.91 6.10 8.19
CA MET A 110 19.37 6.17 8.17
C MET A 110 19.90 7.56 7.74
N LEU A 111 19.15 8.26 6.89
CA LEU A 111 19.43 9.65 6.50
C LEU A 111 19.01 10.67 7.58
N ASN A 112 18.33 10.22 8.64
CA ASN A 112 17.75 11.07 9.69
C ASN A 112 16.83 12.14 9.09
N LYS A 113 15.96 11.74 8.16
CA LYS A 113 15.04 12.63 7.44
C LYS A 113 13.58 12.20 7.66
N PRO A 114 12.70 13.17 7.96
CA PRO A 114 11.26 12.93 8.00
C PRO A 114 10.73 12.46 6.63
N TYR A 115 9.69 11.64 6.64
CA TYR A 115 9.03 11.16 5.43
C TYR A 115 7.55 10.91 5.65
N VAL A 116 6.79 11.05 4.56
CA VAL A 116 5.36 10.71 4.48
C VAL A 116 5.19 9.20 4.52
N GLY A 117 4.15 8.74 5.21
CA GLY A 117 3.76 7.34 5.27
C GLY A 117 4.14 6.66 6.57
N CYS A 118 3.83 5.37 6.64
CA CYS A 118 4.13 4.51 7.77
C CYS A 118 5.63 4.32 7.99
N GLY A 119 6.04 3.97 9.22
CA GLY A 119 7.43 3.70 9.57
C GLY A 119 7.92 2.33 9.11
N VAL A 120 9.17 2.01 9.44
CA VAL A 120 9.80 0.72 9.07
C VAL A 120 8.99 -0.47 9.59
N LEU A 121 8.65 -0.48 10.88
CA LEU A 121 7.94 -1.59 11.52
C LEU A 121 6.54 -1.76 10.91
N SER A 122 5.77 -0.69 10.86
CA SER A 122 4.40 -0.73 10.34
C SER A 122 4.33 -1.13 8.87
N SER A 123 5.26 -0.65 8.05
CA SER A 123 5.35 -1.05 6.64
C SER A 123 5.70 -2.53 6.50
N ALA A 124 6.70 -3.03 7.24
CA ALA A 124 7.08 -4.43 7.19
C ALA A 124 5.97 -5.38 7.70
N VAL A 125 5.27 -4.99 8.77
CA VAL A 125 4.13 -5.77 9.30
C VAL A 125 2.94 -5.69 8.36
N GLY A 126 2.63 -4.52 7.81
CA GLY A 126 1.51 -4.33 6.88
C GLY A 126 1.67 -5.12 5.59
N MET A 127 2.90 -5.20 5.06
CA MET A 127 3.20 -5.98 3.85
C MET A 127 3.06 -7.49 4.08
N ASP A 128 3.45 -7.99 5.25
CA ASP A 128 3.39 -9.41 5.58
C ASP A 128 1.99 -9.81 6.05
N LYS A 129 1.22 -10.45 5.15
CA LYS A 129 -0.18 -10.84 5.40
C LYS A 129 -0.37 -11.74 6.65
N VAL A 130 0.63 -12.52 7.02
CA VAL A 130 0.55 -13.36 8.23
C VAL A 130 0.74 -12.51 9.48
N PHE A 131 1.77 -11.67 9.52
CA PHE A 131 2.04 -10.83 10.68
C PHE A 131 0.96 -9.76 10.87
N SER A 132 0.44 -9.18 9.80
CA SER A 132 -0.66 -8.21 9.90
C SER A 132 -1.91 -8.86 10.51
N LYS A 133 -2.30 -10.08 10.08
CA LYS A 133 -3.44 -10.80 10.67
C LYS A 133 -3.24 -11.12 12.16
N VAL A 134 -2.03 -11.53 12.57
CA VAL A 134 -1.71 -11.74 13.99
C VAL A 134 -1.91 -10.46 14.80
N MET A 135 -1.50 -9.30 14.25
CA MET A 135 -1.68 -8.02 14.92
C MET A 135 -3.17 -7.64 15.00
N PHE A 136 -3.94 -7.83 13.92
CA PHE A 136 -5.38 -7.54 13.93
C PHE A 136 -6.14 -8.40 14.94
N GLU A 137 -5.86 -9.69 14.99
CA GLU A 137 -6.45 -10.62 15.97
C GLU A 137 -6.10 -10.23 17.42
N SER A 138 -4.89 -9.74 17.67
CA SER A 138 -4.45 -9.32 19.01
C SER A 138 -5.26 -8.17 19.59
N VAL A 139 -5.87 -7.34 18.72
CA VAL A 139 -6.74 -6.22 19.09
C VAL A 139 -8.23 -6.49 18.86
N GLY A 140 -8.59 -7.75 18.61
CA GLY A 140 -9.96 -8.21 18.50
C GLY A 140 -10.66 -7.90 17.18
N ILE A 141 -9.90 -7.65 16.10
CA ILE A 141 -10.46 -7.48 14.75
C ILE A 141 -10.56 -8.87 14.09
N PRO A 142 -11.75 -9.28 13.61
CA PRO A 142 -11.92 -10.56 12.96
C PRO A 142 -11.15 -10.64 11.64
N THR A 143 -10.45 -11.76 11.40
CA THR A 143 -9.80 -12.11 10.12
C THR A 143 -10.49 -13.30 9.48
N GLY A 144 -10.39 -13.46 8.16
CA GLY A 144 -10.71 -14.72 7.51
C GLY A 144 -9.81 -15.84 8.03
N LYS A 145 -10.31 -17.10 8.05
CA LYS A 145 -9.47 -18.23 8.42
C LYS A 145 -8.28 -18.34 7.49
N TYR A 146 -7.10 -18.59 8.03
CA TYR A 146 -5.88 -18.76 7.26
C TYR A 146 -4.99 -19.87 7.78
N PHE A 147 -4.12 -20.35 6.91
CA PHE A 147 -3.06 -21.32 7.18
C PHE A 147 -1.81 -20.86 6.44
N TYR A 148 -0.63 -20.98 7.02
CA TYR A 148 0.59 -20.56 6.37
C TYR A 148 1.74 -21.54 6.62
N PHE A 149 2.70 -21.52 5.72
CA PHE A 149 3.94 -22.29 5.82
C PHE A 149 5.07 -21.60 5.06
N ARG A 150 6.27 -22.11 5.27
CA ARG A 150 7.45 -21.67 4.51
C ARG A 150 7.80 -22.72 3.46
N GLU A 151 8.50 -22.29 2.41
CA GLU A 151 8.98 -23.14 1.33
C GLU A 151 9.66 -24.42 1.84
N ASN A 152 10.58 -24.29 2.82
CA ASN A 152 11.26 -25.45 3.40
C ASN A 152 10.31 -26.48 4.05
N ASP A 153 9.19 -26.06 4.60
CA ASP A 153 8.20 -26.96 5.19
C ASP A 153 7.40 -27.64 4.09
N TRP A 154 7.04 -26.90 3.04
CA TRP A 154 6.38 -27.44 1.86
C TRP A 154 7.22 -28.51 1.15
N GLN A 155 8.52 -28.23 0.93
CA GLN A 155 9.43 -29.19 0.29
C GLN A 155 9.64 -30.48 1.09
N LYS A 156 9.46 -30.45 2.41
CA LYS A 156 9.58 -31.64 3.27
C LYS A 156 8.35 -32.53 3.24
N ASP A 157 7.15 -31.95 3.27
CA ASP A 157 5.90 -32.72 3.42
C ASP A 157 4.68 -31.95 2.87
N LYS A 158 4.66 -31.74 1.56
CA LYS A 158 3.59 -30.99 0.89
C LYS A 158 2.22 -31.65 1.02
N GLU A 159 2.15 -32.99 1.01
CA GLU A 159 0.89 -33.71 1.10
C GLU A 159 0.20 -33.47 2.45
N ASN A 160 0.96 -33.58 3.55
CA ASN A 160 0.43 -33.34 4.88
C ASN A 160 0.05 -31.87 5.12
N LEU A 161 0.83 -30.91 4.57
CA LEU A 161 0.47 -29.49 4.66
C LEU A 161 -0.80 -29.17 3.86
N ALA A 162 -0.97 -29.79 2.70
CA ALA A 162 -2.21 -29.67 1.93
C ALA A 162 -3.40 -30.28 2.68
N ASP A 163 -3.25 -31.47 3.29
CA ASP A 163 -4.30 -32.09 4.12
C ASP A 163 -4.71 -31.19 5.29
N GLN A 164 -3.74 -30.57 5.97
CA GLN A 164 -4.02 -29.63 7.07
C GLN A 164 -4.75 -28.39 6.58
N ALA A 165 -4.34 -27.81 5.46
CA ALA A 165 -4.96 -26.63 4.86
C ALA A 165 -6.41 -26.92 4.43
N GLU A 166 -6.65 -28.02 3.73
CA GLU A 166 -8.00 -28.46 3.33
C GLU A 166 -8.92 -28.63 4.52
N LYS A 167 -8.43 -29.29 5.58
CA LYS A 167 -9.20 -29.50 6.81
C LYS A 167 -9.52 -28.19 7.54
N ALA A 168 -8.59 -27.24 7.54
CA ALA A 168 -8.74 -25.97 8.26
C ALA A 168 -9.64 -24.97 7.51
N LEU A 169 -9.54 -24.92 6.18
CA LEU A 169 -10.09 -23.84 5.36
C LEU A 169 -11.30 -24.29 4.54
N GLY A 170 -11.29 -25.52 3.98
CA GLY A 170 -12.26 -25.94 2.97
C GLY A 170 -12.08 -25.19 1.65
N TYR A 171 -12.64 -25.72 0.57
CA TYR A 171 -12.59 -25.06 -0.75
C TYR A 171 -13.76 -24.07 -0.97
N PRO A 172 -13.56 -23.03 -1.78
CA PRO A 172 -12.30 -22.66 -2.44
C PRO A 172 -11.30 -22.00 -1.50
N ILE A 173 -9.98 -22.18 -1.79
CA ILE A 173 -8.86 -21.66 -1.02
C ILE A 173 -8.12 -20.61 -1.87
N PHE A 174 -7.90 -19.42 -1.32
CA PHE A 174 -6.98 -18.45 -1.91
C PHE A 174 -5.55 -18.75 -1.49
N VAL A 175 -4.67 -18.86 -2.47
CA VAL A 175 -3.23 -19.08 -2.29
C VAL A 175 -2.50 -17.79 -2.63
N LYS A 176 -1.69 -17.27 -1.69
CA LYS A 176 -1.04 -15.95 -1.84
C LYS A 176 0.41 -16.00 -1.36
N PRO A 177 1.35 -15.35 -2.05
CA PRO A 177 2.61 -14.94 -1.45
C PRO A 177 2.33 -14.03 -0.23
N ALA A 178 3.05 -14.22 0.88
CA ALA A 178 2.77 -13.46 2.10
C ALA A 178 3.19 -11.97 2.00
N ASN A 179 4.27 -11.67 1.24
CA ASN A 179 4.89 -10.35 1.15
C ASN A 179 4.81 -9.73 -0.25
N MET A 180 3.69 -9.92 -0.95
CA MET A 180 3.48 -9.33 -2.27
C MET A 180 2.20 -8.51 -2.29
N GLY A 181 2.23 -7.40 -3.06
CA GLY A 181 1.09 -6.56 -3.34
C GLY A 181 0.42 -6.87 -4.69
N SER A 182 -0.59 -6.08 -5.06
CA SER A 182 -1.20 -6.04 -6.40
C SER A 182 -1.65 -7.37 -6.97
N SER A 183 -2.11 -8.28 -6.15
CA SER A 183 -2.59 -9.61 -6.57
C SER A 183 -1.53 -10.48 -7.29
N VAL A 184 -0.25 -10.12 -7.26
CA VAL A 184 0.82 -10.89 -7.90
C VAL A 184 0.97 -12.25 -7.23
N GLY A 185 0.91 -13.33 -8.04
CA GLY A 185 1.05 -14.70 -7.55
C GLY A 185 -0.14 -15.22 -6.74
N ILE A 186 -1.28 -14.52 -6.75
CA ILE A 186 -2.52 -14.97 -6.10
C ILE A 186 -3.30 -15.90 -7.03
N SER A 187 -3.78 -17.01 -6.47
CA SER A 187 -4.65 -17.97 -7.16
C SER A 187 -5.82 -18.38 -6.25
N LYS A 188 -6.92 -18.82 -6.87
CA LYS A 188 -8.07 -19.41 -6.20
C LYS A 188 -8.17 -20.88 -6.59
N ALA A 189 -7.95 -21.78 -5.64
CA ALA A 189 -7.98 -23.22 -5.83
C ALA A 189 -9.34 -23.78 -5.43
N HIS A 190 -9.93 -24.63 -6.27
CA HIS A 190 -11.23 -25.26 -6.06
C HIS A 190 -11.11 -26.75 -5.66
N ASP A 191 -9.93 -27.32 -5.85
CA ASP A 191 -9.59 -28.68 -5.49
C ASP A 191 -8.10 -28.82 -5.13
N ARG A 192 -7.70 -30.06 -4.78
CA ARG A 192 -6.33 -30.35 -4.37
C ARG A 192 -5.30 -30.14 -5.46
N GLN A 193 -5.63 -30.46 -6.70
CA GLN A 193 -4.68 -30.29 -7.79
C GLN A 193 -4.41 -28.82 -8.02
N GLU A 194 -5.46 -28.00 -8.10
CA GLU A 194 -5.34 -26.56 -8.22
C GLU A 194 -4.60 -25.94 -7.02
N LEU A 195 -4.82 -26.47 -5.80
CA LEU A 195 -4.09 -26.01 -4.60
C LEU A 195 -2.59 -26.24 -4.73
N LEU A 196 -2.16 -27.45 -5.12
CA LEU A 196 -0.74 -27.77 -5.27
C LEU A 196 -0.10 -26.89 -6.36
N GLU A 197 -0.75 -26.75 -7.52
CA GLU A 197 -0.26 -25.90 -8.62
C GLU A 197 -0.17 -24.44 -8.21
N SER A 198 -1.17 -23.93 -7.49
CA SER A 198 -1.21 -22.56 -6.98
C SER A 198 -0.10 -22.27 -5.96
N VAL A 199 0.21 -23.23 -5.11
CA VAL A 199 1.33 -23.08 -4.16
C VAL A 199 2.69 -23.02 -4.88
N GLU A 200 2.92 -23.89 -5.87
CA GLU A 200 4.15 -23.86 -6.66
C GLU A 200 4.30 -22.51 -7.43
N LEU A 201 3.19 -21.98 -7.94
CA LEU A 201 3.18 -20.64 -8.55
C LEU A 201 3.52 -19.54 -7.53
N ALA A 202 2.89 -19.56 -6.36
CA ALA A 202 3.11 -18.53 -5.35
C ALA A 202 4.55 -18.55 -4.79
N LEU A 203 5.18 -19.74 -4.70
CA LEU A 203 6.57 -19.92 -4.29
C LEU A 203 7.60 -19.30 -5.25
N VAL A 204 7.22 -18.97 -6.49
CA VAL A 204 8.08 -18.20 -7.40
C VAL A 204 8.30 -16.78 -6.88
N PHE A 205 7.33 -16.24 -6.12
CA PHE A 205 7.32 -14.84 -5.68
C PHE A 205 7.73 -14.66 -4.21
N ASP A 206 7.43 -15.63 -3.34
CA ASP A 206 7.77 -15.55 -1.92
C ASP A 206 8.02 -16.95 -1.33
N ARG A 207 8.98 -17.04 -0.44
CA ARG A 207 9.28 -18.25 0.35
C ARG A 207 8.27 -18.53 1.48
N LYS A 208 7.34 -17.62 1.77
CA LYS A 208 6.26 -17.78 2.75
C LYS A 208 4.92 -17.64 2.04
N ILE A 209 4.10 -18.67 2.15
CA ILE A 209 2.79 -18.75 1.52
C ILE A 209 1.71 -18.69 2.58
N ILE A 210 0.69 -17.88 2.33
CA ILE A 210 -0.54 -17.87 3.11
C ILE A 210 -1.68 -18.44 2.26
N LEU A 211 -2.44 -19.33 2.88
CA LEU A 211 -3.68 -19.90 2.35
C LEU A 211 -4.84 -19.32 3.13
N GLU A 212 -5.88 -18.84 2.46
CA GLU A 212 -7.03 -18.22 3.10
C GLU A 212 -8.33 -18.87 2.62
N ALA A 213 -9.25 -19.09 3.57
CA ALA A 213 -10.61 -19.48 3.22
C ALA A 213 -11.29 -18.36 2.44
N PHE A 214 -12.08 -18.72 1.44
CA PHE A 214 -12.90 -17.74 0.73
C PHE A 214 -13.93 -17.08 1.65
N VAL A 215 -13.86 -15.78 1.79
CA VAL A 215 -14.88 -14.98 2.47
C VAL A 215 -15.81 -14.40 1.41
N LYS A 216 -17.04 -14.91 1.35
CA LYS A 216 -18.06 -14.35 0.48
C LYS A 216 -18.59 -13.05 1.09
N GLY A 217 -18.23 -11.93 0.51
CA GLY A 217 -18.61 -10.61 1.00
C GLY A 217 -18.35 -9.52 -0.03
N ARG A 218 -18.81 -8.32 0.31
CA ARG A 218 -18.56 -7.08 -0.43
C ARG A 218 -17.20 -6.53 -0.01
N GLU A 219 -16.43 -5.99 -0.95
CA GLU A 219 -15.13 -5.38 -0.68
C GLU A 219 -15.32 -3.92 -0.27
N ILE A 220 -15.01 -3.61 0.99
CA ILE A 220 -15.17 -2.28 1.57
C ILE A 220 -13.79 -1.75 1.98
N GLU A 221 -13.44 -0.58 1.50
CA GLU A 221 -12.19 0.11 1.82
C GLU A 221 -12.45 1.30 2.74
N CYS A 222 -11.52 1.57 3.65
CA CYS A 222 -11.56 2.72 4.55
C CYS A 222 -10.19 3.39 4.63
N ALA A 223 -10.12 4.69 4.34
CA ALA A 223 -8.90 5.46 4.45
C ALA A 223 -8.66 5.92 5.90
N VAL A 224 -7.42 5.83 6.35
CA VAL A 224 -6.98 6.30 7.67
C VAL A 224 -5.95 7.41 7.49
N LEU A 225 -6.05 8.45 8.32
CA LEU A 225 -5.13 9.58 8.38
C LEU A 225 -4.79 9.88 9.84
N GLU A 226 -3.51 9.98 10.13
CA GLU A 226 -3.02 10.52 11.38
C GLU A 226 -2.65 12.00 11.21
N GLU A 227 -3.24 12.86 12.02
CA GLU A 227 -3.00 14.29 12.04
C GLU A 227 -2.92 14.76 13.50
N ASP A 228 -1.81 15.39 13.87
CA ASP A 228 -1.55 15.91 15.23
C ASP A 228 -1.74 14.86 16.35
N GLY A 229 -1.32 13.61 16.08
CA GLY A 229 -1.45 12.49 17.00
C GLY A 229 -2.88 11.95 17.14
N GLN A 230 -3.79 12.39 16.28
CA GLN A 230 -5.16 11.86 16.19
C GLN A 230 -5.32 11.02 14.95
N VAL A 231 -5.76 9.78 15.13
CA VAL A 231 -6.07 8.86 14.02
C VAL A 231 -7.55 9.00 13.66
N LYS A 232 -7.82 9.24 12.39
CA LYS A 232 -9.16 9.43 11.84
C LYS A 232 -9.41 8.47 10.68
N ALA A 233 -10.62 7.94 10.59
CA ALA A 233 -11.08 7.12 9.48
C ALA A 233 -12.05 7.92 8.60
N SER A 234 -11.92 7.79 7.30
CA SER A 234 -12.82 8.38 6.31
C SER A 234 -14.21 7.73 6.29
N ILE A 235 -15.10 8.26 5.48
CA ILE A 235 -16.27 7.52 5.01
C ILE A 235 -15.76 6.34 4.16
N PRO A 236 -16.23 5.10 4.41
CA PRO A 236 -15.85 3.94 3.61
C PRO A 236 -16.38 3.98 2.19
N GLY A 237 -15.61 3.39 1.28
CA GLY A 237 -16.00 3.14 -0.11
C GLY A 237 -16.11 1.65 -0.40
N GLU A 238 -16.84 1.30 -1.45
CA GLU A 238 -17.01 -0.07 -1.92
C GLU A 238 -16.40 -0.23 -3.30
N VAL A 239 -15.66 -1.31 -3.50
CA VAL A 239 -15.18 -1.76 -4.80
C VAL A 239 -16.05 -2.93 -5.24
N ILE A 240 -16.74 -2.77 -6.37
CA ILE A 240 -17.56 -3.81 -6.97
C ILE A 240 -16.80 -4.37 -8.18
N PRO A 241 -16.18 -5.56 -8.05
CA PRO A 241 -15.42 -6.15 -9.14
C PRO A 241 -16.36 -6.57 -10.27
N SER A 242 -15.91 -6.42 -11.52
CA SER A 242 -16.67 -6.84 -12.71
C SER A 242 -16.59 -8.34 -12.97
N LYS A 243 -15.57 -9.00 -12.40
CA LYS A 243 -15.29 -10.44 -12.51
C LYS A 243 -15.28 -11.07 -11.12
N GLU A 244 -15.42 -12.39 -11.07
CA GLU A 244 -15.39 -13.18 -9.82
C GLU A 244 -14.09 -13.02 -9.01
N PHE A 245 -13.03 -12.55 -9.66
CA PHE A 245 -11.73 -12.26 -9.05
C PHE A 245 -11.16 -10.93 -9.57
N TYR A 246 -10.79 -10.05 -8.65
CA TYR A 246 -10.20 -8.74 -8.93
C TYR A 246 -8.67 -8.89 -9.03
N ASP A 247 -8.19 -9.24 -10.23
CA ASP A 247 -6.77 -9.42 -10.53
C ASP A 247 -6.04 -8.09 -10.79
N TYR A 248 -4.71 -8.19 -11.02
CA TYR A 248 -3.87 -7.03 -11.29
C TYR A 248 -4.32 -6.23 -12.51
N GLU A 249 -4.72 -6.92 -13.58
CA GLU A 249 -5.17 -6.25 -14.82
C GLU A 249 -6.47 -5.47 -14.57
N ALA A 250 -7.40 -6.00 -13.77
CA ALA A 250 -8.64 -5.32 -13.43
C ALA A 250 -8.44 -4.11 -12.49
N LYS A 251 -7.34 -4.07 -11.72
CA LYS A 251 -7.02 -2.93 -10.83
C LYS A 251 -6.48 -1.70 -11.59
N TYR A 252 -5.80 -1.90 -12.71
CA TYR A 252 -5.02 -0.85 -13.37
C TYR A 252 -5.27 -0.71 -14.87
N SER A 253 -5.92 -1.68 -15.53
CA SER A 253 -6.39 -1.55 -16.91
C SER A 253 -7.75 -0.87 -16.97
N ASP A 254 -8.00 -0.21 -18.07
CA ASP A 254 -9.11 0.71 -18.36
C ASP A 254 -10.40 0.59 -17.51
N GLN A 255 -10.92 1.75 -17.14
CA GLN A 255 -12.01 2.11 -16.24
C GLN A 255 -13.36 1.38 -16.39
N GLU A 256 -13.47 0.38 -17.25
CA GLU A 256 -14.72 -0.34 -17.49
C GLU A 256 -14.92 -1.58 -16.59
N ASP A 257 -13.86 -2.06 -15.90
CA ASP A 257 -13.88 -3.36 -15.24
C ASP A 257 -14.22 -3.37 -13.73
N SER A 258 -14.27 -2.22 -13.05
CA SER A 258 -14.71 -2.16 -11.64
C SER A 258 -15.48 -0.88 -11.33
N LYS A 259 -16.57 -1.02 -10.58
CA LYS A 259 -17.37 0.12 -10.13
C LYS A 259 -16.99 0.50 -8.70
N VAL A 260 -16.68 1.77 -8.50
CA VAL A 260 -16.43 2.34 -7.18
C VAL A 260 -17.68 3.08 -6.70
N VAL A 261 -18.10 2.85 -5.45
CA VAL A 261 -19.25 3.50 -4.82
C VAL A 261 -18.82 4.15 -3.50
N ILE A 262 -18.81 5.47 -3.45
CA ILE A 262 -18.44 6.26 -2.26
C ILE A 262 -19.54 7.30 -2.01
N PRO A 263 -20.18 7.30 -0.84
CA PRO A 263 -20.09 6.35 0.28
C PRO A 263 -20.52 4.93 -0.09
N ALA A 264 -19.93 3.92 0.56
CA ALA A 264 -20.40 2.55 0.46
C ALA A 264 -21.87 2.44 0.91
N GLN A 265 -22.66 1.69 0.15
CA GLN A 265 -24.11 1.51 0.47
C GLN A 265 -24.27 0.41 1.52
N ILE A 266 -23.90 0.74 2.78
CA ILE A 266 -23.98 -0.12 3.96
C ILE A 266 -24.75 0.58 5.07
N ASP A 267 -25.24 -0.16 6.07
CA ASP A 267 -25.95 0.44 7.19
C ASP A 267 -25.00 1.23 8.14
N GLU A 268 -25.55 2.10 8.96
CA GLU A 268 -24.79 2.97 9.86
C GLU A 268 -23.95 2.18 10.88
N LYS A 269 -24.43 1.02 11.33
CA LYS A 269 -23.72 0.18 12.29
C LYS A 269 -22.48 -0.44 11.65
N ALA A 270 -22.61 -1.00 10.44
CA ALA A 270 -21.49 -1.54 9.68
C ALA A 270 -20.47 -0.43 9.34
N MET A 271 -20.95 0.76 8.95
CA MET A 271 -20.09 1.91 8.68
C MET A 271 -19.28 2.32 9.91
N ALA A 272 -19.92 2.44 11.05
CA ALA A 272 -19.25 2.79 12.30
C ALA A 272 -18.22 1.73 12.72
N GLN A 273 -18.57 0.44 12.57
CA GLN A 273 -17.69 -0.67 12.92
C GLN A 273 -16.46 -0.78 12.01
N ILE A 274 -16.64 -0.57 10.70
CA ILE A 274 -15.53 -0.55 9.73
C ILE A 274 -14.55 0.58 10.06
N ARG A 275 -15.05 1.77 10.37
CA ARG A 275 -14.22 2.91 10.74
C ARG A 275 -13.45 2.66 12.06
N ASP A 276 -14.10 2.07 13.06
CA ASP A 276 -13.47 1.67 14.33
C ASP A 276 -12.37 0.63 14.09
N TYR A 277 -12.64 -0.40 13.27
CA TYR A 277 -11.66 -1.42 12.92
C TYR A 277 -10.51 -0.87 12.10
N ALA A 278 -10.77 0.09 11.20
CA ALA A 278 -9.71 0.71 10.40
C ALA A 278 -8.71 1.48 11.28
N VAL A 279 -9.21 2.25 12.26
CA VAL A 279 -8.36 2.95 13.24
C VAL A 279 -7.57 1.94 14.09
N LYS A 280 -8.25 0.93 14.67
CA LYS A 280 -7.59 -0.10 15.48
C LYS A 280 -6.53 -0.90 14.70
N ALA A 281 -6.79 -1.23 13.43
CA ALA A 281 -5.85 -1.95 12.59
C ALA A 281 -4.60 -1.11 12.30
N PHE A 282 -4.79 0.18 12.03
CA PHE A 282 -3.71 1.13 11.84
C PHE A 282 -2.84 1.26 13.09
N GLU A 283 -3.47 1.44 14.26
CA GLU A 283 -2.77 1.53 15.54
C GLU A 283 -2.07 0.22 15.91
N ALA A 284 -2.67 -0.94 15.63
CA ALA A 284 -2.10 -2.25 15.94
C ALA A 284 -0.77 -2.54 15.23
N ILE A 285 -0.58 -1.98 14.03
CA ILE A 285 0.68 -2.09 13.30
C ILE A 285 1.64 -0.93 13.56
N GLU A 286 1.39 -0.09 14.56
CA GLU A 286 2.16 1.15 14.81
C GLU A 286 2.14 2.09 13.59
N GLY A 287 0.98 2.20 12.93
CA GLY A 287 0.79 3.05 11.75
C GLY A 287 1.07 4.51 12.02
N SER A 288 1.50 5.23 11.01
CA SER A 288 1.69 6.68 11.07
C SER A 288 1.40 7.33 9.72
N SER A 289 1.00 8.59 9.75
CA SER A 289 0.64 9.39 8.59
C SER A 289 -0.63 8.90 7.89
N LEU A 290 -0.60 7.79 7.15
CA LEU A 290 -1.73 7.34 6.34
C LEU A 290 -1.74 5.81 6.11
N SER A 291 -2.92 5.27 5.85
CA SER A 291 -3.10 3.94 5.28
C SER A 291 -4.49 3.78 4.66
N ARG A 292 -4.69 2.71 3.88
CA ARG A 292 -6.01 2.19 3.50
C ARG A 292 -6.17 0.82 4.10
N VAL A 293 -7.33 0.59 4.70
CA VAL A 293 -7.68 -0.69 5.33
C VAL A 293 -8.82 -1.30 4.54
N ASP A 294 -8.65 -2.54 4.12
CA ASP A 294 -9.56 -3.25 3.24
C ASP A 294 -10.28 -4.36 4.00
N PHE A 295 -11.59 -4.46 3.81
CA PHE A 295 -12.49 -5.36 4.54
C PHE A 295 -13.39 -6.17 3.60
N PHE A 296 -13.83 -7.32 4.08
CA PHE A 296 -14.99 -8.03 3.53
C PHE A 296 -16.19 -7.86 4.47
N LEU A 297 -17.31 -7.41 3.92
CA LEU A 297 -18.61 -7.34 4.59
C LEU A 297 -19.52 -8.43 4.03
N THR A 298 -19.86 -9.43 4.84
CA THR A 298 -20.71 -10.55 4.45
C THR A 298 -22.20 -10.19 4.41
N ASP A 299 -23.02 -11.03 3.78
CA ASP A 299 -24.48 -10.88 3.76
C ASP A 299 -25.09 -11.02 5.17
N SER A 300 -24.41 -11.68 6.12
CA SER A 300 -24.81 -11.78 7.53
C SER A 300 -24.47 -10.52 8.34
N GLY A 301 -23.72 -9.59 7.78
CA GLY A 301 -23.25 -8.38 8.46
C GLY A 301 -21.93 -8.57 9.23
N ASP A 302 -21.27 -9.72 9.08
CA ASP A 302 -19.95 -9.95 9.66
C ASP A 302 -18.89 -9.19 8.87
N ILE A 303 -17.94 -8.57 9.57
CA ILE A 303 -16.86 -7.77 8.99
C ILE A 303 -15.53 -8.47 9.27
N PHE A 304 -14.79 -8.79 8.22
CA PHE A 304 -13.45 -9.36 8.30
C PHE A 304 -12.44 -8.41 7.66
N ILE A 305 -11.34 -8.12 8.37
CA ILE A 305 -10.24 -7.37 7.78
C ILE A 305 -9.49 -8.27 6.78
N ASN A 306 -9.18 -7.72 5.61
CA ASN A 306 -8.35 -8.36 4.59
C ASN A 306 -6.89 -7.96 4.76
N GLU A 307 -6.59 -6.67 4.57
CA GLU A 307 -5.21 -6.15 4.63
C GLU A 307 -5.17 -4.66 4.98
N VAL A 308 -3.97 -4.16 5.27
CA VAL A 308 -3.65 -2.74 5.41
C VAL A 308 -2.61 -2.36 4.36
N ASN A 309 -2.91 -1.33 3.57
CA ASN A 309 -1.99 -0.74 2.60
C ASN A 309 -1.35 0.51 3.21
N THR A 310 -0.06 0.45 3.50
CA THR A 310 0.65 1.51 4.23
C THR A 310 1.06 2.69 3.35
N LEU A 311 0.99 2.54 2.03
CA LEU A 311 1.19 3.61 1.05
C LEU A 311 0.22 3.45 -0.12
N PRO A 312 -1.10 3.70 0.09
CA PRO A 312 -2.13 3.48 -0.90
C PRO A 312 -1.94 4.34 -2.15
N GLY A 313 -2.53 3.93 -3.27
CA GLY A 313 -2.51 4.69 -4.52
C GLY A 313 -3.01 6.13 -4.35
N PHE A 314 -2.31 7.06 -4.99
CA PHE A 314 -2.54 8.51 -4.91
C PHE A 314 -2.91 9.14 -6.27
N THR A 315 -3.47 8.35 -7.20
CA THR A 315 -4.03 8.91 -8.42
C THR A 315 -5.36 9.61 -8.12
N ASN A 316 -5.81 10.48 -9.00
CA ASN A 316 -7.11 11.16 -8.87
C ASN A 316 -8.32 10.21 -8.90
N ILE A 317 -8.13 8.98 -9.36
CA ILE A 317 -9.16 7.93 -9.38
C ILE A 317 -9.02 6.94 -8.21
N SER A 318 -7.92 7.00 -7.46
CA SER A 318 -7.66 6.10 -6.33
C SER A 318 -8.66 6.28 -5.20
N MET A 319 -8.99 5.18 -4.55
CA MET A 319 -9.98 5.14 -3.46
C MET A 319 -9.57 6.02 -2.27
N TYR A 320 -8.28 6.02 -1.89
CA TYR A 320 -7.81 6.75 -0.72
C TYR A 320 -8.18 8.25 -0.78
N PRO A 321 -7.78 9.02 -1.79
CA PRO A 321 -8.15 10.43 -1.87
C PRO A 321 -9.66 10.64 -2.06
N LYS A 322 -10.35 9.80 -2.83
CA LYS A 322 -11.81 9.92 -3.04
C LYS A 322 -12.62 9.73 -1.76
N MET A 323 -12.21 8.80 -0.89
CA MET A 323 -12.86 8.61 0.41
C MET A 323 -12.66 9.82 1.32
N TRP A 324 -11.51 10.47 1.29
CA TRP A 324 -11.27 11.71 2.04
C TRP A 324 -12.03 12.88 1.44
N GLU A 325 -12.13 12.99 0.11
CA GLU A 325 -12.96 14.00 -0.55
C GLU A 325 -14.45 13.87 -0.15
N ALA A 326 -14.99 12.64 -0.14
CA ALA A 326 -16.33 12.36 0.36
C ALA A 326 -16.48 12.64 1.87
N THR A 327 -15.39 12.65 2.63
CA THR A 327 -15.35 13.02 4.06
C THR A 327 -15.22 14.54 4.27
N GLY A 328 -14.98 15.31 3.20
CA GLY A 328 -14.86 16.78 3.23
C GLY A 328 -13.42 17.30 3.25
N ILE A 329 -12.42 16.48 2.88
CA ILE A 329 -11.02 16.89 2.73
C ILE A 329 -10.67 16.80 1.25
N GLU A 330 -10.50 17.93 0.57
CA GLU A 330 -10.12 17.98 -0.83
C GLU A 330 -8.71 17.42 -1.07
N TYR A 331 -8.45 16.91 -2.27
CA TYR A 331 -7.18 16.24 -2.61
C TYR A 331 -5.94 17.11 -2.33
N LYS A 332 -6.00 18.40 -2.67
CA LYS A 332 -4.91 19.34 -2.40
C LYS A 332 -4.64 19.48 -0.90
N ASP A 333 -5.70 19.64 -0.11
CA ASP A 333 -5.59 19.79 1.34
C ASP A 333 -5.10 18.48 2.00
N LEU A 334 -5.52 17.33 1.48
CA LEU A 334 -5.05 16.03 1.93
C LEU A 334 -3.53 15.90 1.75
N VAL A 335 -3.01 16.21 0.55
CA VAL A 335 -1.57 16.18 0.26
C VAL A 335 -0.81 17.12 1.19
N GLU A 336 -1.29 18.33 1.42
CA GLU A 336 -0.67 19.29 2.33
C GLU A 336 -0.65 18.76 3.78
N ARG A 337 -1.75 18.23 4.28
CA ARG A 337 -1.87 17.68 5.65
C ARG A 337 -0.89 16.55 5.91
N ILE A 338 -0.75 15.60 4.98
CA ILE A 338 0.18 14.50 5.14
C ILE A 338 1.65 14.95 5.09
N ILE A 339 2.01 15.94 4.29
CA ILE A 339 3.36 16.52 4.28
C ILE A 339 3.64 17.24 5.60
N GLU A 340 2.71 18.05 6.09
CA GLU A 340 2.87 18.77 7.36
C GLU A 340 2.90 17.81 8.57
N SER A 341 2.12 16.71 8.54
CA SER A 341 2.19 15.66 9.56
C SER A 341 3.56 14.98 9.56
N ALA A 342 4.06 14.60 8.39
CA ALA A 342 5.39 13.98 8.25
C ALA A 342 6.53 14.85 8.79
N LYS A 343 6.49 16.15 8.54
CA LYS A 343 7.47 17.12 9.02
C LYS A 343 7.59 17.14 10.55
N ARG A 344 6.47 16.89 11.26
CA ARG A 344 6.44 16.87 12.74
C ARG A 344 6.88 15.53 13.33
N LYS A 345 6.98 14.50 12.50
CA LYS A 345 7.42 13.18 12.90
C LYS A 345 8.87 13.23 13.34
N ARG A 346 9.14 12.85 14.59
CA ARG A 346 10.52 12.72 15.06
C ARG A 346 11.14 11.48 14.41
N VAL A 347 12.23 11.67 13.68
CA VAL A 347 13.08 10.55 13.30
C VAL A 347 13.73 10.01 14.56
N THR A 348 13.73 8.71 14.75
CA THR A 348 13.76 8.02 16.05
C THR A 348 15.08 8.13 16.82
N VAL A 349 16.17 8.69 16.27
CA VAL A 349 17.46 8.74 16.94
C VAL A 349 18.06 10.15 16.96
N GLN A 350 17.80 10.88 18.03
CA GLN A 350 18.74 11.91 18.49
C GLN A 350 19.64 11.27 19.54
N LEU A 351 20.83 10.83 19.13
CA LEU A 351 21.92 10.48 20.03
C LEU A 351 22.58 11.73 20.63
#